data_52edfac559429df8f712ace14b069e73
#
_entry.id   52edfac559429df8f712ace14b069e73
#
_cell.length_a   1.000
_cell.length_b   1.000
_cell.length_c   1.000
_cell.angle_alpha   90.00
_cell.angle_beta   90.00
_cell.angle_gamma   90.00
#
_symmetry.space_group_name_H-M   'P 1'
#
loop_
_entity.id
_entity.type
_entity.pdbx_description
1 polymer ?
#
loop_
_entity_poly.entity_id
_entity_poly.type
_entity_poly.pdbx_seq_one_letter_code
_entity_poly.pdbx_strand_id
1 'polypeptide(L)'
;QVVNLPAPIVDPEMNVRVNPHVIPGMVQTESISFFTGLTMRWFRDAFCAEEKLIAERLGVDTYTLLEDMASRVPAGAWGIMPIFSDRMRFKSWYHAAPSFINLSIDPEKCNKATLFRALEENAAIVSTCNLQQIADFTGIHPTSLVFAGGGSKRKLWSQILADVSGLTVNVPVVKEATALGCAIAAGVGAGIWSSMAETGERLVRWEREHVPDKEKHELYRESREKWQAVYQEQLGLVDHGLTTSLWKAPGL
;
A
#
# COMPACT_ATOMS: atom_id res chain seq x y z
N GLN A 1 -0.70 5.43 4.62
CA GLN A 1 -1.52 4.92 5.71
C GLN A 1 -1.84 6.06 6.64
N VAL A 2 -3.06 6.07 7.17
CA VAL A 2 -3.60 7.18 7.95
C VAL A 2 -4.31 6.66 9.20
N VAL A 3 -4.10 7.33 10.34
CA VAL A 3 -4.84 7.14 11.58
C VAL A 3 -5.29 8.52 12.10
N ASN A 4 -6.57 8.63 12.47
CA ASN A 4 -7.14 9.87 12.97
C ASN A 4 -7.03 9.93 14.49
N LEU A 5 -6.73 11.12 15.03
CA LEU A 5 -6.53 11.39 16.44
C LEU A 5 -7.40 12.56 16.91
N PRO A 6 -7.87 12.54 18.17
CA PRO A 6 -8.67 13.63 18.75
C PRO A 6 -7.83 14.85 19.18
N ALA A 7 -6.50 14.74 19.17
CA ALA A 7 -5.59 15.81 19.54
C ALA A 7 -4.26 15.71 18.79
N PRO A 8 -3.59 16.82 18.50
CA PRO A 8 -2.29 16.80 17.83
C PRO A 8 -1.21 16.23 18.75
N ILE A 9 -0.39 15.36 18.17
CA ILE A 9 0.87 14.89 18.74
C ILE A 9 1.97 15.20 17.75
N VAL A 10 3.18 15.43 18.22
CA VAL A 10 4.34 15.77 17.38
C VAL A 10 5.37 14.66 17.51
N ASP A 11 5.78 14.12 16.38
CA ASP A 11 6.93 13.22 16.31
C ASP A 11 8.23 14.05 16.22
N PRO A 12 9.09 14.06 17.28
CA PRO A 12 10.35 14.80 17.26
C PRO A 12 11.31 14.36 16.15
N GLU A 13 11.20 13.10 15.72
CA GLU A 13 12.01 12.54 14.64
C GLU A 13 11.38 12.79 13.25
N MET A 14 10.16 13.32 13.21
CA MET A 14 9.40 13.64 11.99
C MET A 14 9.21 12.45 11.02
N ASN A 15 9.21 11.23 11.54
CA ASN A 15 8.96 10.02 10.73
C ASN A 15 7.48 9.83 10.41
N VAL A 16 6.59 10.46 11.18
CA VAL A 16 5.14 10.44 10.97
C VAL A 16 4.67 11.88 10.77
N ARG A 17 3.92 12.11 9.70
CA ARG A 17 3.29 13.41 9.48
C ARG A 17 2.04 13.56 10.32
N VAL A 18 1.80 14.76 10.82
CA VAL A 18 0.56 15.11 11.51
C VAL A 18 -0.08 16.29 10.77
N ASN A 19 -1.25 16.08 10.22
CA ASN A 19 -1.97 17.03 9.39
C ASN A 19 -3.31 17.40 10.07
N PRO A 20 -3.87 18.59 9.81
CA PRO A 20 -5.24 18.89 10.18
C PRO A 20 -6.21 17.90 9.51
N HIS A 21 -7.21 17.47 10.26
CA HIS A 21 -8.31 16.67 9.72
C HIS A 21 -9.45 17.58 9.26
N VAL A 22 -10.23 17.12 8.28
CA VAL A 22 -11.41 17.86 7.79
C VAL A 22 -12.53 17.97 8.85
N ILE A 23 -12.57 17.06 9.82
CA ILE A 23 -13.48 17.15 10.97
C ILE A 23 -12.84 18.07 12.01
N PRO A 24 -13.52 19.15 12.43
CA PRO A 24 -12.99 20.09 13.43
C PRO A 24 -12.58 19.38 14.75
N GLY A 25 -11.44 19.78 15.29
CA GLY A 25 -10.92 19.24 16.55
C GLY A 25 -10.17 17.91 16.40
N MET A 26 -10.06 17.37 15.19
CA MET A 26 -9.28 16.16 14.90
C MET A 26 -8.02 16.47 14.10
N VAL A 27 -7.06 15.58 14.19
CA VAL A 27 -5.86 15.53 13.35
C VAL A 27 -5.71 14.15 12.74
N GLN A 28 -4.90 14.06 11.70
CA GLN A 28 -4.61 12.85 10.96
C GLN A 28 -3.10 12.61 11.01
N THR A 29 -2.70 11.44 11.48
CA THR A 29 -1.32 10.96 11.33
C THR A 29 -1.19 10.20 10.04
N GLU A 30 -0.08 10.40 9.35
CA GLU A 30 0.17 9.79 8.05
C GLU A 30 1.60 9.27 7.94
N SER A 31 1.74 8.05 7.43
CA SER A 31 2.99 7.50 6.92
C SER A 31 2.79 7.03 5.48
N ILE A 32 3.76 7.29 4.61
CA ILE A 32 3.58 7.20 3.17
C ILE A 32 4.37 6.03 2.60
N SER A 33 3.69 5.19 1.80
CA SER A 33 4.31 4.26 0.87
C SER A 33 4.47 4.94 -0.48
N PHE A 34 5.71 5.23 -0.88
CA PHE A 34 5.97 5.85 -2.17
C PHE A 34 5.81 4.85 -3.32
N PHE A 35 5.44 5.38 -4.48
CA PHE A 35 5.45 4.68 -5.77
C PHE A 35 4.58 3.43 -5.90
N THR A 36 3.77 3.05 -4.90
CA THR A 36 2.97 1.82 -4.93
C THR A 36 2.15 1.68 -6.22
N GLY A 37 1.25 2.62 -6.48
CA GLY A 37 0.43 2.61 -7.70
C GLY A 37 1.25 2.90 -8.97
N LEU A 38 2.30 3.72 -8.85
CA LEU A 38 3.18 4.04 -9.97
C LEU A 38 4.01 2.81 -10.39
N THR A 39 4.50 2.02 -9.45
CA THR A 39 5.22 0.77 -9.73
C THR A 39 4.35 -0.24 -10.45
N MET A 40 3.08 -0.39 -10.04
CA MET A 40 2.13 -1.26 -10.73
C MET A 40 1.87 -0.78 -12.17
N ARG A 41 1.73 0.54 -12.36
CA ARG A 41 1.56 1.13 -13.69
C ARG A 41 2.80 0.92 -14.56
N TRP A 42 3.98 1.18 -14.01
CA TRP A 42 5.24 0.94 -14.70
C TRP A 42 5.36 -0.51 -15.16
N PHE A 43 5.09 -1.47 -14.29
CA PHE A 43 5.15 -2.89 -14.63
C PHE A 43 4.18 -3.24 -15.78
N ARG A 44 2.93 -2.80 -15.67
CA ARG A 44 1.93 -2.99 -16.73
C ARG A 44 2.40 -2.40 -18.06
N ASP A 45 2.92 -1.19 -18.05
CA ASP A 45 3.25 -0.47 -19.28
C ASP A 45 4.57 -0.94 -19.89
N ALA A 46 5.54 -1.36 -19.09
CA ALA A 46 6.84 -1.82 -19.55
C ALA A 46 6.87 -3.30 -19.97
N PHE A 47 6.08 -4.16 -19.31
CA PHE A 47 6.21 -5.60 -19.50
C PHE A 47 4.95 -6.31 -20.01
N CYS A 48 3.78 -5.68 -20.00
CA CYS A 48 2.50 -6.34 -20.24
C CYS A 48 1.79 -5.83 -21.49
N ALA A 49 2.54 -5.64 -22.60
CA ALA A 49 1.97 -5.16 -23.86
C ALA A 49 0.93 -6.13 -24.45
N GLU A 50 1.18 -7.44 -24.34
CA GLU A 50 0.27 -8.49 -24.81
C GLU A 50 -1.03 -8.52 -24.01
N GLU A 51 -0.90 -8.45 -22.67
CA GLU A 51 -2.04 -8.42 -21.76
C GLU A 51 -2.90 -7.16 -21.97
N LYS A 52 -2.29 -6.02 -22.32
CA LYS A 52 -3.02 -4.80 -22.69
C LYS A 52 -3.86 -5.01 -23.95
N LEU A 53 -3.30 -5.62 -24.99
CA LEU A 53 -4.03 -5.93 -26.23
C LEU A 53 -5.16 -6.95 -26.02
N ILE A 54 -4.92 -7.96 -25.20
CA ILE A 54 -5.94 -8.97 -24.86
C ILE A 54 -7.07 -8.29 -24.05
N ALA A 55 -6.74 -7.49 -23.05
CA ALA A 55 -7.70 -6.78 -22.22
C ALA A 55 -8.58 -5.83 -23.04
N GLU A 56 -7.99 -5.10 -23.98
CA GLU A 56 -8.71 -4.24 -24.92
C GLU A 56 -9.71 -5.02 -25.76
N ARG A 57 -9.30 -6.16 -26.34
CA ARG A 57 -10.19 -7.04 -27.11
C ARG A 57 -11.34 -7.64 -26.30
N LEU A 58 -11.09 -7.92 -25.02
CA LEU A 58 -12.08 -8.48 -24.10
C LEU A 58 -12.97 -7.39 -23.45
N GLY A 59 -12.65 -6.11 -23.63
CA GLY A 59 -13.35 -5.00 -22.98
C GLY A 59 -13.18 -4.99 -21.45
N VAL A 60 -12.03 -5.47 -20.94
CA VAL A 60 -11.72 -5.50 -19.51
C VAL A 60 -10.49 -4.66 -19.18
N ASP A 61 -10.31 -4.33 -17.90
CA ASP A 61 -9.11 -3.67 -17.42
C ASP A 61 -7.91 -4.63 -17.45
N THR A 62 -6.75 -4.19 -17.94
CA THR A 62 -5.52 -4.98 -17.99
C THR A 62 -5.15 -5.59 -16.64
N TYR A 63 -5.35 -4.84 -15.55
CA TYR A 63 -5.09 -5.35 -14.20
C TYR A 63 -5.99 -6.54 -13.83
N THR A 64 -7.14 -6.72 -14.46
CA THR A 64 -7.97 -7.92 -14.24
C THR A 64 -7.25 -9.18 -14.70
N LEU A 65 -6.56 -9.11 -15.85
CA LEU A 65 -5.75 -10.23 -16.35
C LEU A 65 -4.51 -10.45 -15.49
N LEU A 66 -3.83 -9.37 -15.09
CA LEU A 66 -2.64 -9.47 -14.25
C LEU A 66 -2.97 -10.05 -12.88
N GLU A 67 -4.10 -9.68 -12.29
CA GLU A 67 -4.59 -10.25 -11.03
C GLU A 67 -4.95 -11.74 -11.16
N ASP A 68 -5.60 -12.14 -12.26
CA ASP A 68 -5.90 -13.55 -12.53
C ASP A 68 -4.60 -14.37 -12.62
N MET A 69 -3.60 -13.89 -13.35
CA MET A 69 -2.29 -14.52 -13.44
C MET A 69 -1.61 -14.60 -12.05
N ALA A 70 -1.58 -13.51 -11.30
CA ALA A 70 -0.95 -13.43 -9.98
C ALA A 70 -1.67 -14.31 -8.93
N SER A 71 -2.98 -14.53 -9.08
CA SER A 71 -3.77 -15.36 -8.17
C SER A 71 -3.33 -16.83 -8.15
N ARG A 72 -2.68 -17.29 -9.22
CA ARG A 72 -2.17 -18.67 -9.36
C ARG A 72 -0.77 -18.84 -8.76
N VAL A 73 -0.12 -17.74 -8.41
CA VAL A 73 1.20 -17.75 -7.76
C VAL A 73 1.01 -17.95 -6.26
N PRO A 74 1.79 -18.83 -5.63
CA PRO A 74 1.69 -19.04 -4.18
C PRO A 74 2.07 -17.78 -3.39
N ALA A 75 1.57 -17.68 -2.17
CA ALA A 75 1.95 -16.64 -1.23
C ALA A 75 3.47 -16.64 -1.00
N GLY A 76 4.06 -15.44 -0.95
CA GLY A 76 5.50 -15.26 -0.88
C GLY A 76 6.20 -15.25 -2.24
N ALA A 77 5.46 -15.36 -3.36
CA ALA A 77 5.95 -15.22 -4.72
C ALA A 77 7.29 -15.95 -4.99
N TRP A 78 7.41 -17.20 -4.50
CA TRP A 78 8.63 -18.02 -4.55
C TRP A 78 9.86 -17.35 -3.91
N GLY A 79 9.65 -16.40 -3.00
CA GLY A 79 10.71 -15.67 -2.31
C GLY A 79 11.29 -14.49 -3.08
N ILE A 80 10.71 -14.10 -4.23
CA ILE A 80 11.13 -12.91 -4.96
C ILE A 80 10.76 -11.66 -4.16
N MET A 81 11.74 -10.78 -3.95
CA MET A 81 11.59 -9.57 -3.16
C MET A 81 11.81 -8.32 -4.04
N PRO A 82 10.75 -7.58 -4.38
CA PRO A 82 10.88 -6.27 -4.98
C PRO A 82 11.42 -5.25 -3.98
N ILE A 83 12.34 -4.41 -4.43
CA ILE A 83 12.92 -3.29 -3.67
C ILE A 83 12.60 -2.02 -4.44
N PHE A 84 11.59 -1.26 -4.00
CA PHE A 84 11.21 0.01 -4.65
C PHE A 84 11.08 1.15 -3.65
N SER A 85 10.44 0.95 -2.51
CA SER A 85 10.31 1.96 -1.47
C SER A 85 10.26 1.32 -0.10
N ASP A 86 10.53 2.11 0.93
CA ASP A 86 10.38 1.74 2.34
C ASP A 86 9.39 2.68 3.01
N ARG A 87 9.17 2.49 4.29
CA ARG A 87 8.43 3.42 5.15
C ARG A 87 9.09 4.80 5.17
N MET A 88 8.32 5.80 5.47
CA MET A 88 8.78 7.17 5.56
C MET A 88 9.83 7.36 6.66
N ARG A 89 10.93 8.08 6.34
CA ARG A 89 11.97 8.50 7.29
C ARG A 89 12.41 9.92 6.92
N PHE A 90 12.20 10.88 7.80
CA PHE A 90 12.46 12.27 7.45
C PHE A 90 13.95 12.58 7.27
N LYS A 91 14.80 12.17 8.22
CA LYS A 91 16.24 12.52 8.21
C LYS A 91 17.08 11.83 7.14
N SER A 92 16.57 10.75 6.58
CA SER A 92 17.24 9.99 5.51
C SER A 92 16.22 9.58 4.46
N TRP A 93 15.49 10.55 3.93
CA TRP A 93 14.38 10.30 3.03
C TRP A 93 14.88 10.11 1.59
N TYR A 94 15.51 9.01 1.37
CA TYR A 94 15.88 8.49 0.06
C TYR A 94 15.60 6.98 0.04
N HIS A 95 15.45 6.44 -1.15
CA HIS A 95 15.09 5.05 -1.36
C HIS A 95 16.23 4.28 -1.99
N ALA A 96 16.30 2.98 -1.74
CA ALA A 96 17.19 2.08 -2.44
C ALA A 96 16.93 2.11 -3.96
N ALA A 97 17.91 1.68 -4.74
CA ALA A 97 17.73 1.51 -6.18
C ALA A 97 16.64 0.46 -6.47
N PRO A 98 15.73 0.73 -7.43
CA PRO A 98 14.71 -0.24 -7.81
C PRO A 98 15.35 -1.55 -8.27
N SER A 99 14.94 -2.65 -7.66
CA SER A 99 15.46 -3.98 -8.00
C SER A 99 14.48 -5.08 -7.64
N PHE A 100 14.71 -6.25 -8.21
CA PHE A 100 14.11 -7.52 -7.77
C PHE A 100 15.23 -8.43 -7.29
N ILE A 101 15.12 -8.88 -6.06
CA ILE A 101 16.10 -9.75 -5.42
C ILE A 101 15.58 -11.19 -5.43
N ASN A 102 16.49 -12.14 -5.44
CA ASN A 102 16.19 -13.57 -5.35
C ASN A 102 15.39 -14.10 -6.56
N LEU A 103 15.71 -13.60 -7.75
CA LEU A 103 15.14 -14.12 -8.99
C LEU A 103 15.58 -15.57 -9.22
N SER A 104 14.69 -16.42 -9.75
CA SER A 104 14.99 -17.78 -10.20
C SER A 104 15.21 -17.80 -11.71
N ILE A 105 16.05 -18.72 -12.19
CA ILE A 105 16.16 -19.04 -13.62
C ILE A 105 15.09 -20.05 -14.07
N ASP A 106 14.30 -20.58 -13.13
CA ASP A 106 13.17 -21.47 -13.40
C ASP A 106 11.98 -20.62 -13.91
N PRO A 107 11.52 -20.78 -15.17
CA PRO A 107 10.46 -19.97 -15.72
C PRO A 107 9.09 -20.23 -15.06
N GLU A 108 8.90 -21.33 -14.35
CA GLU A 108 7.68 -21.58 -13.60
C GLU A 108 7.63 -20.74 -12.31
N LYS A 109 8.81 -20.41 -11.75
CA LYS A 109 8.94 -19.62 -10.51
C LYS A 109 9.26 -18.16 -10.75
N CYS A 110 9.77 -17.80 -11.91
CA CYS A 110 10.12 -16.41 -12.25
C CYS A 110 9.58 -16.03 -13.62
N ASN A 111 8.42 -15.39 -13.61
CA ASN A 111 7.71 -14.93 -14.81
C ASN A 111 6.89 -13.67 -14.49
N LYS A 112 6.17 -13.11 -15.47
CA LYS A 112 5.34 -11.91 -15.30
C LYS A 112 4.34 -12.04 -14.14
N ALA A 113 3.68 -13.19 -14.00
CA ALA A 113 2.71 -13.43 -12.94
C ALA A 113 3.35 -13.35 -11.55
N THR A 114 4.50 -13.99 -11.38
CA THR A 114 5.25 -14.01 -10.12
C THR A 114 5.78 -12.63 -9.77
N LEU A 115 6.34 -11.90 -10.73
CA LEU A 115 6.83 -10.55 -10.51
C LEU A 115 5.70 -9.59 -10.12
N PHE A 116 4.54 -9.68 -10.79
CA PHE A 116 3.39 -8.85 -10.45
C PHE A 116 2.83 -9.19 -9.05
N ARG A 117 2.72 -10.49 -8.73
CA ARG A 117 2.37 -10.95 -7.38
C ARG A 117 3.32 -10.40 -6.32
N ALA A 118 4.62 -10.50 -6.54
CA ALA A 118 5.64 -9.99 -5.63
C ALA A 118 5.51 -8.47 -5.42
N LEU A 119 5.16 -7.69 -6.46
CA LEU A 119 4.90 -6.26 -6.32
C LEU A 119 3.69 -5.96 -5.43
N GLU A 120 2.58 -6.71 -5.56
CA GLU A 120 1.41 -6.55 -4.68
C GLU A 120 1.74 -6.89 -3.22
N GLU A 121 2.51 -7.96 -3.01
CA GLU A 121 2.99 -8.35 -1.67
C GLU A 121 3.94 -7.30 -1.07
N ASN A 122 4.86 -6.78 -1.86
CA ASN A 122 5.76 -5.70 -1.42
C ASN A 122 4.99 -4.45 -1.01
N ALA A 123 3.99 -4.05 -1.79
CA ALA A 123 3.13 -2.91 -1.45
C ALA A 123 2.42 -3.12 -0.09
N ALA A 124 1.94 -4.34 0.18
CA ALA A 124 1.31 -4.68 1.44
C ALA A 124 2.33 -4.72 2.60
N ILE A 125 3.54 -5.24 2.38
CA ILE A 125 4.63 -5.25 3.36
C ILE A 125 5.00 -3.83 3.77
N VAL A 126 5.26 -2.93 2.81
CA VAL A 126 5.60 -1.52 3.10
C VAL A 126 4.45 -0.81 3.80
N SER A 127 3.20 -1.07 3.38
CA SER A 127 2.01 -0.52 4.04
C SER A 127 1.91 -0.96 5.49
N THR A 128 2.20 -2.23 5.77
CA THR A 128 2.19 -2.78 7.14
C THR A 128 3.31 -2.18 7.99
N CYS A 129 4.51 -1.98 7.43
CA CYS A 129 5.60 -1.29 8.13
C CYS A 129 5.24 0.16 8.49
N ASN A 130 4.53 0.87 7.60
CA ASN A 130 4.04 2.21 7.87
C ASN A 130 2.95 2.25 8.95
N LEU A 131 2.03 1.26 8.93
CA LEU A 131 1.02 1.12 9.99
C LEU A 131 1.66 0.86 11.35
N GLN A 132 2.65 -0.02 11.41
CA GLN A 132 3.40 -0.28 12.64
C GLN A 132 4.09 1.00 13.14
N GLN A 133 4.72 1.77 12.26
CA GLN A 133 5.35 3.05 12.62
C GLN A 133 4.34 4.05 13.20
N ILE A 134 3.13 4.13 12.63
CA ILE A 134 2.06 4.97 13.18
C ILE A 134 1.60 4.42 14.54
N ALA A 135 1.42 3.11 14.67
CA ALA A 135 0.98 2.49 15.91
C ALA A 135 1.99 2.69 17.05
N ASP A 136 3.28 2.51 16.77
CA ASP A 136 4.36 2.73 17.72
C ASP A 136 4.40 4.20 18.21
N PHE A 137 4.15 5.15 17.30
CA PHE A 137 4.13 6.56 17.60
C PHE A 137 2.86 7.00 18.36
N THR A 138 1.70 6.49 17.97
CA THR A 138 0.40 6.94 18.51
C THR A 138 -0.09 6.12 19.69
N GLY A 139 0.42 4.90 19.87
CA GLY A 139 -0.13 3.90 20.79
C GLY A 139 -1.47 3.30 20.32
N ILE A 140 -1.93 3.64 19.12
CA ILE A 140 -3.20 3.12 18.55
C ILE A 140 -2.91 1.94 17.64
N HIS A 141 -3.39 0.78 18.06
CA HIS A 141 -3.30 -0.46 17.29
C HIS A 141 -4.65 -0.77 16.62
N PRO A 142 -4.80 -0.53 15.31
CA PRO A 142 -6.05 -0.79 14.63
C PRO A 142 -6.35 -2.30 14.60
N THR A 143 -7.62 -2.65 14.64
CA THR A 143 -8.10 -4.04 14.48
C THR A 143 -8.60 -4.30 13.05
N SER A 144 -8.80 -3.25 12.28
CA SER A 144 -9.21 -3.34 10.88
C SER A 144 -8.67 -2.16 10.07
N LEU A 145 -8.67 -2.31 8.76
CA LEU A 145 -8.24 -1.30 7.79
C LEU A 145 -9.36 -0.99 6.81
N VAL A 146 -9.42 0.25 6.35
CA VAL A 146 -10.21 0.62 5.18
C VAL A 146 -9.26 0.75 3.98
N PHE A 147 -9.48 -0.05 2.95
CA PHE A 147 -8.73 0.02 1.71
C PHE A 147 -9.60 0.61 0.61
N ALA A 148 -9.29 1.84 0.18
CA ALA A 148 -10.02 2.58 -0.85
C ALA A 148 -9.09 2.98 -2.00
N GLY A 149 -9.66 3.57 -3.05
CA GLY A 149 -8.93 3.95 -4.26
C GLY A 149 -8.82 2.84 -5.30
N GLY A 150 -8.02 3.07 -6.35
CA GLY A 150 -7.89 2.16 -7.49
C GLY A 150 -7.45 0.75 -7.14
N GLY A 151 -6.51 0.60 -6.20
CA GLY A 151 -6.02 -0.70 -5.73
C GLY A 151 -7.10 -1.57 -5.09
N SER A 152 -8.04 -0.96 -4.38
CA SER A 152 -9.13 -1.68 -3.70
C SER A 152 -10.16 -2.33 -4.65
N LYS A 153 -10.12 -2.00 -5.94
CA LYS A 153 -10.90 -2.70 -6.96
C LYS A 153 -10.45 -4.16 -7.12
N ARG A 154 -9.24 -4.48 -6.68
CA ARG A 154 -8.57 -5.77 -6.81
C ARG A 154 -8.81 -6.65 -5.58
N LYS A 155 -9.43 -7.82 -5.80
CA LYS A 155 -9.75 -8.74 -4.70
C LYS A 155 -8.49 -9.40 -4.13
N LEU A 156 -7.59 -9.81 -5.01
CA LEU A 156 -6.35 -10.45 -4.62
C LEU A 156 -5.48 -9.50 -3.78
N TRP A 157 -5.26 -8.27 -4.25
CA TRP A 157 -4.45 -7.30 -3.52
C TRP A 157 -5.06 -6.91 -2.17
N SER A 158 -6.40 -6.81 -2.10
CA SER A 158 -7.10 -6.58 -0.83
C SER A 158 -6.89 -7.74 0.16
N GLN A 159 -6.93 -8.99 -0.32
CA GLN A 159 -6.66 -10.16 0.51
C GLN A 159 -5.19 -10.24 0.92
N ILE A 160 -4.25 -9.96 0.01
CA ILE A 160 -2.82 -9.88 0.35
C ILE A 160 -2.59 -8.85 1.46
N LEU A 161 -3.23 -7.69 1.38
CA LEU A 161 -3.10 -6.67 2.43
C LEU A 161 -3.62 -7.18 3.79
N ALA A 162 -4.73 -7.91 3.80
CA ALA A 162 -5.24 -8.54 5.02
C ALA A 162 -4.26 -9.58 5.56
N ASP A 163 -3.78 -10.47 4.72
CA ASP A 163 -2.87 -11.56 5.11
C ASP A 163 -1.53 -11.01 5.62
N VAL A 164 -0.97 -9.99 4.96
CA VAL A 164 0.31 -9.36 5.36
C VAL A 164 0.16 -8.57 6.66
N SER A 165 -0.91 -7.79 6.79
CA SER A 165 -1.11 -6.94 7.98
C SER A 165 -1.60 -7.71 9.20
N GLY A 166 -2.27 -8.86 9.00
CA GLY A 166 -2.98 -9.58 10.04
C GLY A 166 -4.27 -8.89 10.48
N LEU A 167 -4.76 -7.92 9.71
CA LEU A 167 -5.93 -7.11 10.03
C LEU A 167 -7.05 -7.35 9.02
N THR A 168 -8.29 -7.28 9.49
CA THR A 168 -9.43 -7.29 8.58
C THR A 168 -9.41 -6.05 7.67
N VAL A 169 -9.54 -6.25 6.36
CA VAL A 169 -9.55 -5.18 5.36
C VAL A 169 -10.97 -4.99 4.81
N ASN A 170 -11.53 -3.82 5.08
CA ASN A 170 -12.85 -3.41 4.59
C ASN A 170 -12.71 -2.57 3.33
N VAL A 171 -13.43 -2.96 2.28
CA VAL A 171 -13.43 -2.26 0.99
C VAL A 171 -14.77 -1.56 0.80
N PRO A 172 -14.80 -0.22 0.65
CA PRO A 172 -16.05 0.51 0.47
C PRO A 172 -16.61 0.33 -0.95
N VAL A 173 -17.93 0.50 -1.09
CA VAL A 173 -18.62 0.53 -2.40
C VAL A 173 -18.05 1.66 -3.26
N VAL A 174 -17.94 2.86 -2.70
CA VAL A 174 -17.36 4.03 -3.38
C VAL A 174 -15.84 3.97 -3.28
N LYS A 175 -15.16 3.63 -4.38
CA LYS A 175 -13.69 3.53 -4.44
C LYS A 175 -13.01 4.90 -4.42
N GLU A 176 -13.67 5.91 -4.98
CA GLU A 176 -13.19 7.29 -5.01
C GLU A 176 -13.49 7.99 -3.67
N ALA A 177 -12.87 7.51 -2.59
CA ALA A 177 -13.13 7.95 -1.22
C ALA A 177 -12.89 9.46 -1.03
N THR A 178 -11.87 10.02 -1.69
CA THR A 178 -11.58 11.46 -1.66
C THR A 178 -12.74 12.27 -2.25
N ALA A 179 -13.30 11.85 -3.39
CA ALA A 179 -14.43 12.52 -4.01
C ALA A 179 -15.69 12.46 -3.11
N LEU A 180 -15.94 11.31 -2.47
CA LEU A 180 -17.02 11.18 -1.50
C LEU A 180 -16.80 12.11 -0.29
N GLY A 181 -15.59 12.17 0.23
CA GLY A 181 -15.24 13.07 1.33
C GLY A 181 -15.44 14.54 0.99
N CYS A 182 -15.03 14.98 -0.22
CA CYS A 182 -15.28 16.32 -0.72
C CYS A 182 -16.78 16.62 -0.86
N ALA A 183 -17.58 15.67 -1.38
CA ALA A 183 -19.02 15.83 -1.50
C ALA A 183 -19.70 15.96 -0.13
N ILE A 184 -19.27 15.18 0.86
CA ILE A 184 -19.75 15.28 2.24
C ILE A 184 -19.40 16.67 2.82
N ALA A 185 -18.16 17.12 2.68
CA ALA A 185 -17.71 18.42 3.17
C ALA A 185 -18.50 19.57 2.53
N ALA A 186 -18.71 19.53 1.21
CA ALA A 186 -19.51 20.51 0.50
C ALA A 186 -20.97 20.53 0.97
N GLY A 187 -21.58 19.36 1.18
CA GLY A 187 -22.95 19.25 1.67
C GLY A 187 -23.15 19.78 3.09
N VAL A 188 -22.17 19.55 3.96
CA VAL A 188 -22.17 20.14 5.33
C VAL A 188 -21.98 21.65 5.24
N GLY A 189 -21.04 22.13 4.42
CA GLY A 189 -20.83 23.56 4.22
C GLY A 189 -22.04 24.31 3.62
N ALA A 190 -22.83 23.63 2.79
CA ALA A 190 -24.08 24.15 2.22
C ALA A 190 -25.30 23.99 3.14
N GLY A 191 -25.14 23.43 4.33
CA GLY A 191 -26.23 23.18 5.28
C GLY A 191 -27.19 22.04 4.91
N ILE A 192 -26.82 21.19 3.93
CA ILE A 192 -27.61 20.00 3.53
C ILE A 192 -27.51 18.92 4.60
N TRP A 193 -26.38 18.80 5.25
CA TRP A 193 -26.09 17.84 6.32
C TRP A 193 -25.55 18.55 7.57
N SER A 194 -25.85 17.99 8.74
CA SER A 194 -25.50 18.57 10.05
C SER A 194 -24.04 18.37 10.41
N SER A 195 -23.46 17.20 10.11
CA SER A 195 -22.07 16.89 10.46
C SER A 195 -21.41 15.94 9.45
N MET A 196 -20.10 16.04 9.33
CA MET A 196 -19.32 15.15 8.48
C MET A 196 -19.28 13.72 9.01
N ALA A 197 -19.18 13.56 10.32
CA ALA A 197 -19.09 12.26 10.98
C ALA A 197 -20.37 11.45 10.74
N GLU A 198 -21.53 11.98 11.14
CA GLU A 198 -22.83 11.34 10.95
C GLU A 198 -23.14 11.06 9.46
N THR A 199 -22.78 11.99 8.59
CA THR A 199 -22.98 11.83 7.15
C THR A 199 -22.08 10.73 6.60
N GLY A 200 -20.83 10.68 7.04
CA GLY A 200 -19.89 9.61 6.69
C GLY A 200 -20.41 8.23 7.10
N GLU A 201 -20.84 8.06 8.35
CA GLU A 201 -21.42 6.81 8.85
C GLU A 201 -22.66 6.38 8.05
N ARG A 202 -23.48 7.35 7.64
CA ARG A 202 -24.69 7.08 6.88
C ARG A 202 -24.42 6.73 5.41
N LEU A 203 -23.44 7.35 4.75
CA LEU A 203 -23.19 7.22 3.30
C LEU A 203 -22.16 6.15 2.96
N VAL A 204 -21.21 5.87 3.84
CA VAL A 204 -20.23 4.79 3.60
C VAL A 204 -20.95 3.45 3.66
N ARG A 205 -20.77 2.66 2.61
CA ARG A 205 -21.27 1.30 2.49
C ARG A 205 -20.11 0.39 2.18
N TRP A 206 -20.13 -0.81 2.78
CA TRP A 206 -19.09 -1.82 2.58
C TRP A 206 -19.50 -2.75 1.44
N GLU A 207 -18.58 -3.02 0.55
CA GLU A 207 -18.74 -3.96 -0.56
C GLU A 207 -18.17 -5.33 -0.20
N ARG A 208 -17.01 -5.33 0.42
CA ARG A 208 -16.27 -6.56 0.74
C ARG A 208 -15.51 -6.39 2.05
N GLU A 209 -15.36 -7.53 2.71
CA GLU A 209 -14.47 -7.71 3.85
C GLU A 209 -13.49 -8.83 3.54
N HIS A 210 -12.23 -8.62 3.85
CA HIS A 210 -11.16 -9.61 3.71
C HIS A 210 -10.59 -9.91 5.10
N VAL A 211 -10.80 -11.13 5.57
CA VAL A 211 -10.25 -11.61 6.84
C VAL A 211 -8.88 -12.23 6.57
N PRO A 212 -7.88 -11.95 7.42
CA PRO A 212 -6.54 -12.52 7.24
C PRO A 212 -6.54 -14.04 7.41
N ASP A 213 -5.83 -14.73 6.54
CA ASP A 213 -5.49 -16.14 6.66
C ASP A 213 -4.29 -16.26 7.62
N LYS A 214 -4.45 -17.03 8.69
CA LYS A 214 -3.44 -17.15 9.76
C LYS A 214 -2.13 -17.75 9.28
N GLU A 215 -2.18 -18.77 8.44
CA GLU A 215 -0.96 -19.44 7.92
C GLU A 215 -0.19 -18.51 7.00
N LYS A 216 -0.88 -17.81 6.11
CA LYS A 216 -0.27 -16.79 5.24
C LYS A 216 0.25 -15.61 6.03
N HIS A 217 -0.45 -15.19 7.09
CA HIS A 217 0.03 -14.12 7.95
C HIS A 217 1.40 -14.45 8.55
N GLU A 218 1.58 -15.67 9.08
CA GLU A 218 2.88 -16.10 9.62
C GLU A 218 3.97 -16.14 8.55
N LEU A 219 3.67 -16.66 7.35
CA LEU A 219 4.58 -16.64 6.21
C LEU A 219 5.00 -15.20 5.86
N TYR A 220 4.04 -14.27 5.81
CA TYR A 220 4.32 -12.87 5.49
C TYR A 220 5.02 -12.13 6.62
N ARG A 221 4.84 -12.51 7.87
CA ARG A 221 5.60 -11.97 9.00
C ARG A 221 7.09 -12.25 8.83
N GLU A 222 7.46 -13.51 8.54
CA GLU A 222 8.85 -13.87 8.23
C GLU A 222 9.38 -13.18 6.98
N SER A 223 8.56 -13.12 5.92
CA SER A 223 8.92 -12.46 4.67
C SER A 223 9.19 -10.97 4.86
N ARG A 224 8.41 -10.29 5.72
CA ARG A 224 8.58 -8.88 6.06
C ARG A 224 9.90 -8.63 6.79
N GLU A 225 10.24 -9.47 7.77
CA GLU A 225 11.50 -9.36 8.50
C GLU A 225 12.71 -9.52 7.57
N LYS A 226 12.68 -10.53 6.69
CA LYS A 226 13.71 -10.73 5.66
C LYS A 226 13.78 -9.55 4.68
N TRP A 227 12.64 -9.06 4.23
CA TRP A 227 12.57 -7.93 3.32
C TRP A 227 13.17 -6.67 3.93
N GLN A 228 12.88 -6.38 5.20
CA GLN A 228 13.45 -5.23 5.91
C GLN A 228 14.97 -5.31 6.00
N ALA A 229 15.52 -6.49 6.30
CA ALA A 229 16.97 -6.70 6.34
C ALA A 229 17.60 -6.49 4.95
N VAL A 230 17.05 -7.11 3.90
CA VAL A 230 17.51 -6.97 2.52
C VAL A 230 17.42 -5.50 2.06
N TYR A 231 16.34 -4.80 2.44
CA TYR A 231 16.19 -3.38 2.07
C TYR A 231 17.31 -2.52 2.66
N GLN A 232 17.72 -2.76 3.92
CA GLN A 232 18.83 -2.02 4.54
C GLN A 232 20.14 -2.25 3.78
N GLU A 233 20.44 -3.49 3.39
CA GLU A 233 21.64 -3.78 2.58
C GLU A 233 21.59 -3.08 1.21
N GLN A 234 20.44 -3.09 0.55
CA GLN A 234 20.24 -2.38 -0.73
C GLN A 234 20.38 -0.86 -0.57
N LEU A 235 19.94 -0.30 0.55
CA LEU A 235 20.12 1.11 0.88
C LEU A 235 21.59 1.43 1.09
N GLY A 236 22.35 0.54 1.74
CA GLY A 236 23.81 0.65 1.90
C GLY A 236 24.57 0.74 0.56
N LEU A 237 24.07 0.11 -0.51
CA LEU A 237 24.67 0.26 -1.84
C LEU A 237 24.52 1.69 -2.38
N VAL A 238 23.44 2.38 -2.04
CA VAL A 238 23.25 3.80 -2.38
C VAL A 238 24.21 4.67 -1.57
N ASP A 239 24.36 4.38 -0.26
CA ASP A 239 25.26 5.11 0.64
C ASP A 239 26.72 5.02 0.18
N HIS A 240 27.12 3.87 -0.37
CA HIS A 240 28.45 3.65 -0.92
C HIS A 240 28.62 4.17 -2.37
N GLY A 241 27.59 4.79 -2.97
CA GLY A 241 27.61 5.27 -4.34
C GLY A 241 27.66 4.19 -5.42
N LEU A 242 27.36 2.94 -5.07
CA LEU A 242 27.37 1.80 -5.99
C LEU A 242 26.07 1.69 -6.80
N THR A 243 24.97 2.23 -6.29
CA THR A 243 23.67 2.30 -6.98
C THR A 243 23.06 3.68 -6.81
N THR A 244 22.06 4.00 -7.65
CA THR A 244 21.38 5.31 -7.60
C THR A 244 20.05 5.16 -6.89
N SER A 245 19.77 6.04 -5.93
CA SER A 245 18.48 6.13 -5.25
C SER A 245 17.32 6.29 -6.26
N LEU A 246 16.22 5.59 -6.06
CA LEU A 246 14.99 5.79 -6.82
C LEU A 246 14.50 7.24 -6.69
N TRP A 247 14.58 7.77 -5.50
CA TRP A 247 14.21 9.14 -5.15
C TRP A 247 14.82 9.53 -3.81
N LYS A 248 15.15 10.79 -3.66
CA LYS A 248 15.53 11.41 -2.39
C LYS A 248 14.87 12.77 -2.26
N ALA A 249 14.65 13.20 -1.03
CA ALA A 249 14.08 14.50 -0.78
C ALA A 249 15.02 15.62 -1.28
N PRO A 250 14.47 16.73 -1.81
CA PRO A 250 15.28 17.88 -2.19
C PRO A 250 16.08 18.40 -0.99
N GLY A 251 17.38 18.64 -1.21
CA GLY A 251 18.29 19.16 -0.17
C GLY A 251 19.02 18.09 0.66
N LEU A 252 18.81 16.80 0.34
CA LEU A 252 19.58 15.67 0.90
C LEU A 252 20.67 15.19 -0.03
#